data_6403f00b3f776b9339e81f9cbb181a8d
#
_entry.id   6403f00b3f776b9339e81f9cbb181a8d
#
_cell.length_a   1.000
_cell.length_b   1.000
_cell.length_c   1.000
_cell.angle_alpha   90.00
_cell.angle_beta   90.00
_cell.angle_gamma   90.00
#
_symmetry.space_group_name_H-M   'P 1'
#
loop_
_entity.id
_entity.type
_entity.pdbx_description
1 polymer ?
#
loop_
_entity_poly.entity_id
_entity_poly.type
_entity_poly.pdbx_seq_one_letter_code
_entity_poly.pdbx_strand_id
1 'polypeptide(L)'
;MVSWLRANGKILFRGAALLLAGAAAGFGLGLFFAVPAGPGCQESDLTPVPDTGFVSPAPEAAPASSLPQEEPVPEKWVCLTFDDGPSKTTPAVLDALNAAGVKATFFVVATGYNEKYLPLIADAAAAGHQIALHSASHEYSDIYQSSAAYWQDIELLKERISPYVNTTALHYLRFPGGSTNTVSHKYGGSGIMKRLKAQAEERGLHWIDWNVCAEDATASHPNAAQILRNIRRDADGRDTCVVLLHDTKATGQTVKALPDIIAWFREQGYTFCTVSQMNDLQN
;
A
#
# COMPACT_ATOMS: atom_id res chain seq x y z
N MET A 1 3.14 -45.91 15.02
CA MET A 1 1.87 -46.30 15.64
C MET A 1 1.68 -45.47 16.91
N VAL A 2 1.17 -44.27 16.82
CA VAL A 2 0.65 -43.47 17.93
C VAL A 2 -0.47 -42.61 17.39
N SER A 3 -1.71 -42.94 17.84
CA SER A 3 -2.95 -42.27 17.53
C SER A 3 -3.05 -40.93 18.27
N TRP A 4 -3.46 -39.85 17.57
CA TRP A 4 -3.89 -38.61 18.20
C TRP A 4 -5.41 -38.48 18.13
N LEU A 5 -6.01 -38.44 19.31
CA LEU A 5 -7.43 -38.27 19.56
C LEU A 5 -7.90 -36.86 19.16
N ARG A 6 -9.02 -36.85 18.45
CA ARG A 6 -9.83 -35.64 18.21
C ARG A 6 -10.60 -35.29 19.49
N ALA A 7 -10.50 -34.03 19.92
CA ALA A 7 -11.44 -33.44 20.88
C ALA A 7 -12.32 -32.41 20.15
N ASN A 8 -13.62 -32.75 20.01
CA ASN A 8 -14.66 -31.84 19.52
C ASN A 8 -15.06 -30.87 20.62
N GLY A 9 -14.81 -29.59 20.45
CA GLY A 9 -15.38 -28.50 21.24
C GLY A 9 -16.39 -27.70 20.43
N LYS A 10 -17.67 -27.99 20.53
CA LYS A 10 -18.76 -27.16 19.98
C LYS A 10 -19.03 -26.04 20.96
N ILE A 11 -18.75 -24.80 20.55
CA ILE A 11 -19.23 -23.61 21.25
C ILE A 11 -20.49 -23.13 20.54
N LEU A 12 -21.63 -23.27 21.26
CA LEU A 12 -22.93 -22.73 20.86
C LEU A 12 -22.99 -21.26 21.26
N PHE A 13 -23.05 -20.34 20.29
CA PHE A 13 -23.48 -18.97 20.52
C PHE A 13 -25.00 -18.87 20.33
N ARG A 14 -25.72 -18.56 21.41
CA ARG A 14 -27.12 -18.12 21.37
C ARG A 14 -27.14 -16.62 21.05
N GLY A 15 -27.64 -16.28 19.88
CA GLY A 15 -27.95 -14.90 19.51
C GLY A 15 -29.21 -14.42 20.20
N ALA A 16 -29.14 -13.26 20.83
CA ALA A 16 -30.31 -12.48 21.22
C ALA A 16 -30.56 -11.40 20.19
N ALA A 17 -31.69 -11.49 19.50
CA ALA A 17 -32.18 -10.45 18.62
C ALA A 17 -32.80 -9.33 19.45
N LEU A 18 -32.38 -8.08 19.22
CA LEU A 18 -33.09 -6.89 19.69
C LEU A 18 -33.45 -6.04 18.45
N LEU A 19 -34.74 -6.08 18.14
CA LEU A 19 -35.42 -5.15 17.24
C LEU A 19 -35.65 -3.81 17.96
N LEU A 20 -35.14 -2.73 17.44
CA LEU A 20 -35.65 -1.37 17.75
C LEU A 20 -35.86 -0.61 16.46
N ALA A 21 -37.15 -0.43 16.18
CA ALA A 21 -37.68 0.51 15.19
C ALA A 21 -37.68 1.93 15.76
N GLY A 22 -37.18 2.89 15.00
CA GLY A 22 -37.27 4.29 15.33
C GLY A 22 -37.20 5.16 14.09
N ALA A 23 -38.36 5.53 13.55
CA ALA A 23 -38.49 6.56 12.52
C ALA A 23 -38.46 7.95 13.18
N ALA A 24 -37.67 8.87 12.64
CA ALA A 24 -37.86 10.30 12.85
C ALA A 24 -37.41 11.07 11.61
N ALA A 25 -38.39 11.67 10.96
CA ALA A 25 -38.19 12.67 9.91
C ALA A 25 -37.73 13.98 10.55
N GLY A 26 -36.73 14.62 9.97
CA GLY A 26 -36.28 15.95 10.33
C GLY A 26 -36.01 16.80 9.09
N PHE A 27 -36.95 17.69 8.77
CA PHE A 27 -36.75 18.78 7.81
C PHE A 27 -35.77 19.79 8.40
N GLY A 28 -34.71 20.13 7.68
CA GLY A 28 -33.76 21.19 8.00
C GLY A 28 -33.69 22.22 6.87
N LEU A 29 -34.27 23.42 7.11
CA LEU A 29 -34.19 24.59 6.23
C LEU A 29 -32.76 25.01 5.99
N GLY A 30 -32.40 25.23 4.72
CA GLY A 30 -31.17 25.91 4.33
C GLY A 30 -31.29 27.41 4.53
N LEU A 31 -30.36 28.00 5.28
CA LEU A 31 -30.18 29.46 5.38
C LEU A 31 -29.01 29.86 4.46
N PHE A 32 -29.36 30.59 3.39
CA PHE A 32 -28.41 31.29 2.53
C PHE A 32 -27.92 32.55 3.27
N PHE A 33 -26.63 32.66 3.54
CA PHE A 33 -26.02 33.94 3.92
C PHE A 33 -25.47 34.63 2.67
N ALA A 34 -26.05 35.79 2.36
CA ALA A 34 -25.56 36.72 1.36
C ALA A 34 -24.37 37.51 1.94
N VAL A 35 -23.27 37.61 1.20
CA VAL A 35 -22.11 38.45 1.53
C VAL A 35 -22.35 39.82 0.90
N PRO A 36 -22.21 40.95 1.64
CA PRO A 36 -22.39 42.28 1.09
C PRO A 36 -21.14 42.73 0.29
N ALA A 37 -21.37 43.36 -0.86
CA ALA A 37 -20.34 44.00 -1.69
C ALA A 37 -19.74 45.22 -0.99
N GLY A 38 -18.37 45.28 -0.98
CA GLY A 38 -17.64 46.43 -0.50
C GLY A 38 -17.56 47.57 -1.55
N PRO A 39 -17.29 48.81 -1.12
CA PRO A 39 -17.43 50.02 -1.95
C PRO A 39 -16.33 50.21 -2.97
N GLY A 40 -16.72 50.81 -4.11
CA GLY A 40 -15.86 51.07 -5.26
C GLY A 40 -14.77 52.13 -5.00
N CYS A 41 -13.64 51.96 -5.68
CA CYS A 41 -12.58 52.96 -5.76
C CYS A 41 -12.96 54.01 -6.78
N GLN A 42 -12.90 55.26 -6.37
CA GLN A 42 -13.03 56.44 -7.26
C GLN A 42 -11.75 56.68 -8.06
N GLU A 43 -11.95 57.01 -9.32
CA GLU A 43 -10.89 57.58 -10.20
C GLU A 43 -10.47 58.93 -9.66
N SER A 44 -9.14 59.15 -9.50
CA SER A 44 -8.56 60.45 -9.23
C SER A 44 -7.75 60.92 -10.47
N ASP A 45 -8.07 62.14 -10.92
CA ASP A 45 -7.50 62.89 -12.00
C ASP A 45 -5.96 62.93 -11.99
N LEU A 46 -5.36 62.64 -13.13
CA LEU A 46 -3.95 62.86 -13.40
C LEU A 46 -3.75 64.12 -14.22
N THR A 47 -3.15 65.14 -13.62
CA THR A 47 -2.56 66.29 -14.33
C THR A 47 -1.21 65.91 -14.96
N PRO A 48 -0.88 66.43 -16.17
CA PRO A 48 0.37 66.08 -16.83
C PRO A 48 1.56 66.85 -16.25
N VAL A 49 2.65 66.14 -15.98
CA VAL A 49 3.98 66.71 -15.59
C VAL A 49 4.88 66.74 -16.80
N PRO A 50 5.69 67.83 -17.00
CA PRO A 50 6.49 68.01 -18.21
C PRO A 50 7.70 67.08 -18.30
N ASP A 51 7.97 66.68 -19.51
CA ASP A 51 9.08 65.84 -19.98
C ASP A 51 10.47 66.47 -19.64
N THR A 52 11.20 65.84 -18.75
CA THR A 52 12.65 66.05 -18.60
C THR A 52 13.36 64.76 -18.98
N GLY A 53 14.00 64.80 -20.15
CA GLY A 53 14.72 63.66 -20.72
C GLY A 53 15.79 63.11 -19.78
N PHE A 54 15.52 61.91 -19.24
CA PHE A 54 16.53 61.07 -18.64
C PHE A 54 16.79 59.87 -19.55
N VAL A 55 17.99 59.84 -20.12
CA VAL A 55 18.51 58.66 -20.84
C VAL A 55 18.75 57.56 -19.82
N SER A 56 17.86 56.59 -19.78
CA SER A 56 18.02 55.39 -18.97
C SER A 56 19.04 54.45 -19.65
N PRO A 57 20.04 53.94 -18.93
CA PRO A 57 20.89 52.87 -19.47
C PRO A 57 20.06 51.61 -19.71
N ALA A 58 20.34 50.93 -20.80
CA ALA A 58 19.67 49.68 -21.18
C ALA A 58 19.71 48.66 -20.00
N PRO A 59 18.61 47.96 -19.76
CA PRO A 59 18.63 46.94 -18.72
C PRO A 59 19.57 45.80 -19.14
N GLU A 60 20.58 45.58 -18.30
CA GLU A 60 21.44 44.39 -18.35
C GLU A 60 20.54 43.14 -18.33
N ALA A 61 20.69 42.28 -19.32
CA ALA A 61 19.89 41.06 -19.46
C ALA A 61 20.04 40.23 -18.20
N ALA A 62 18.97 40.10 -17.44
CA ALA A 62 18.91 39.14 -16.33
C ALA A 62 19.30 37.74 -16.82
N PRO A 63 20.07 36.96 -16.06
CA PRO A 63 20.43 35.60 -16.48
C PRO A 63 19.14 34.81 -16.68
N ALA A 64 19.06 34.18 -17.84
CA ALA A 64 17.93 33.31 -18.19
C ALA A 64 17.70 32.32 -17.04
N SER A 65 16.55 32.42 -16.40
CA SER A 65 16.07 31.42 -15.42
C SER A 65 16.11 30.06 -16.12
N SER A 66 17.05 29.20 -15.74
CA SER A 66 17.07 27.83 -16.19
C SER A 66 15.75 27.19 -15.72
N LEU A 67 14.91 26.80 -16.67
CA LEU A 67 13.76 25.95 -16.39
C LEU A 67 14.26 24.75 -15.58
N PRO A 68 13.49 24.28 -14.59
CA PRO A 68 13.83 23.03 -13.89
C PRO A 68 14.05 21.96 -14.95
N GLN A 69 15.24 21.40 -15.02
CA GLN A 69 15.48 20.21 -15.84
C GLN A 69 14.62 19.10 -15.23
N GLU A 70 13.66 18.58 -15.97
CA GLU A 70 12.97 17.36 -15.61
C GLU A 70 14.06 16.27 -15.42
N GLU A 71 14.15 15.74 -14.21
CA GLU A 71 15.02 14.62 -13.92
C GLU A 71 14.64 13.46 -14.86
N PRO A 72 15.60 12.80 -15.52
CA PRO A 72 15.29 11.71 -16.42
C PRO A 72 14.54 10.62 -15.64
N VAL A 73 13.39 10.20 -16.16
CA VAL A 73 12.60 9.10 -15.55
C VAL A 73 13.51 7.86 -15.52
N PRO A 74 13.72 7.22 -14.37
CA PRO A 74 14.56 6.05 -14.28
C PRO A 74 14.08 4.96 -15.22
N GLU A 75 15.00 4.29 -15.92
CA GLU A 75 14.66 3.21 -16.83
C GLU A 75 14.29 1.90 -16.09
N LYS A 76 14.78 1.73 -14.83
CA LYS A 76 14.56 0.53 -14.03
C LYS A 76 13.95 0.84 -12.66
N TRP A 77 12.91 0.07 -12.31
CA TRP A 77 12.15 0.25 -11.08
C TRP A 77 12.11 -1.01 -10.24
N VAL A 78 12.20 -0.85 -8.92
CA VAL A 78 11.97 -1.95 -7.99
C VAL A 78 11.06 -1.54 -6.85
N CYS A 79 9.98 -2.31 -6.65
CA CYS A 79 9.12 -2.25 -5.48
C CYS A 79 9.45 -3.44 -4.57
N LEU A 80 10.01 -3.18 -3.39
CA LEU A 80 10.08 -4.19 -2.34
C LEU A 80 8.70 -4.28 -1.69
N THR A 81 8.13 -5.47 -1.65
CA THR A 81 6.81 -5.68 -1.06
C THR A 81 6.87 -6.77 0.01
N PHE A 82 6.19 -6.54 1.13
CA PHE A 82 6.17 -7.45 2.28
C PHE A 82 4.74 -7.87 2.56
N ASP A 83 4.50 -9.18 2.59
CA ASP A 83 3.21 -9.78 2.89
C ASP A 83 3.17 -10.34 4.32
N ASP A 84 1.96 -10.54 4.86
CA ASP A 84 1.66 -11.26 6.11
C ASP A 84 2.13 -10.60 7.41
N GLY A 85 2.67 -9.40 7.36
CA GLY A 85 2.96 -8.58 8.53
C GLY A 85 1.73 -7.81 9.04
N PRO A 86 1.89 -7.07 10.15
CA PRO A 86 3.12 -6.91 10.94
C PRO A 86 3.38 -8.07 11.92
N SER A 87 4.63 -8.27 12.27
CA SER A 87 5.05 -9.27 13.25
C SER A 87 6.23 -8.76 14.12
N LYS A 88 6.80 -9.65 14.95
CA LYS A 88 8.04 -9.33 15.68
C LYS A 88 9.23 -9.02 14.78
N THR A 89 9.16 -9.37 13.49
CA THR A 89 10.23 -9.16 12.51
C THR A 89 10.13 -7.78 11.86
N THR A 90 8.92 -7.21 11.79
CA THR A 90 8.64 -5.92 11.15
C THR A 90 9.52 -4.76 11.63
N PRO A 91 9.82 -4.56 12.94
CA PRO A 91 10.71 -3.48 13.35
C PRO A 91 12.08 -3.54 12.70
N ALA A 92 12.68 -4.72 12.63
CA ALA A 92 13.99 -4.90 12.02
C ALA A 92 13.97 -4.72 10.48
N VAL A 93 12.84 -5.02 9.82
CA VAL A 93 12.62 -4.70 8.41
C VAL A 93 12.57 -3.18 8.21
N LEU A 94 11.79 -2.46 9.03
CA LEU A 94 11.68 -1.00 8.98
C LEU A 94 13.03 -0.33 9.24
N ASP A 95 13.79 -0.81 10.23
CA ASP A 95 15.14 -0.30 10.54
C ASP A 95 16.08 -0.45 9.33
N ALA A 96 16.08 -1.61 8.67
CA ALA A 96 16.93 -1.86 7.51
C ALA A 96 16.55 -0.98 6.30
N LEU A 97 15.24 -0.81 6.04
CA LEU A 97 14.74 0.06 4.97
C LEU A 97 15.05 1.53 5.24
N ASN A 98 14.84 1.99 6.48
CA ASN A 98 15.10 3.36 6.88
C ASN A 98 16.60 3.69 6.84
N ALA A 99 17.46 2.79 7.32
CA ALA A 99 18.92 2.94 7.24
C ALA A 99 19.41 3.06 5.79
N ALA A 100 18.73 2.38 4.88
CA ALA A 100 19.02 2.46 3.45
C ALA A 100 18.31 3.63 2.74
N GLY A 101 17.40 4.36 3.37
CA GLY A 101 16.60 5.40 2.74
C GLY A 101 15.66 4.86 1.66
N VAL A 102 15.20 3.61 1.77
CA VAL A 102 14.33 2.94 0.81
C VAL A 102 12.90 2.87 1.35
N LYS A 103 11.91 3.12 0.49
CA LYS A 103 10.50 2.92 0.81
C LYS A 103 10.01 1.61 0.19
N ALA A 104 9.05 0.97 0.86
CA ALA A 104 8.48 -0.32 0.49
C ALA A 104 6.95 -0.30 0.63
N THR A 105 6.29 -1.35 0.14
CA THR A 105 4.84 -1.55 0.32
C THR A 105 4.60 -2.75 1.22
N PHE A 106 3.75 -2.59 2.24
CA PHE A 106 3.37 -3.65 3.17
C PHE A 106 1.92 -4.07 2.94
N PHE A 107 1.71 -5.31 2.52
CA PHE A 107 0.39 -5.93 2.41
C PHE A 107 0.05 -6.59 3.74
N VAL A 108 -0.70 -5.87 4.56
CA VAL A 108 -0.87 -6.20 5.98
C VAL A 108 -1.99 -7.20 6.23
N VAL A 109 -1.82 -7.99 7.29
CA VAL A 109 -2.86 -8.88 7.84
C VAL A 109 -3.23 -8.47 9.27
N ALA A 110 -4.42 -8.91 9.73
CA ALA A 110 -4.88 -8.68 11.10
C ALA A 110 -5.51 -9.95 11.68
N THR A 111 -4.71 -11.00 11.83
CA THR A 111 -5.15 -12.38 12.12
C THR A 111 -5.54 -12.66 13.58
N GLY A 112 -5.50 -11.67 14.48
CA GLY A 112 -5.65 -11.88 15.92
C GLY A 112 -4.37 -12.40 16.60
N TYR A 113 -3.57 -13.23 15.94
CA TYR A 113 -2.26 -13.66 16.46
C TYR A 113 -1.19 -12.57 16.38
N ASN A 114 -1.38 -11.58 15.51
CA ASN A 114 -0.47 -10.44 15.35
C ASN A 114 -1.00 -9.14 15.96
N GLU A 115 -2.10 -9.18 16.70
CA GLU A 115 -2.81 -8.01 17.23
C GLU A 115 -1.89 -7.03 17.95
N LYS A 116 -0.98 -7.53 18.80
CA LYS A 116 -0.01 -6.69 19.53
C LYS A 116 1.01 -5.98 18.65
N TYR A 117 1.11 -6.36 17.37
CA TYR A 117 2.02 -5.74 16.39
C TYR A 117 1.31 -4.78 15.44
N LEU A 118 -0.03 -4.72 15.43
CA LEU A 118 -0.79 -3.82 14.56
C LEU A 118 -0.38 -2.34 14.68
N PRO A 119 0.04 -1.81 15.87
CA PRO A 119 0.56 -0.45 15.97
C PRO A 119 1.75 -0.16 15.04
N LEU A 120 2.55 -1.15 14.66
CA LEU A 120 3.66 -0.99 13.72
C LEU A 120 3.20 -0.56 12.31
N ILE A 121 1.92 -0.71 11.97
CA ILE A 121 1.34 -0.17 10.75
C ILE A 121 1.44 1.36 10.74
N ALA A 122 1.16 2.02 11.89
CA ALA A 122 1.30 3.46 12.02
C ALA A 122 2.78 3.89 11.90
N ASP A 123 3.70 3.12 12.48
CA ASP A 123 5.13 3.40 12.40
C ASP A 123 5.63 3.29 10.94
N ALA A 124 5.21 2.24 10.22
CA ALA A 124 5.53 2.05 8.81
C ALA A 124 4.97 3.18 7.94
N ALA A 125 3.71 3.57 8.15
CA ALA A 125 3.08 4.67 7.42
C ALA A 125 3.77 6.02 7.72
N ALA A 126 4.08 6.30 8.99
CA ALA A 126 4.79 7.52 9.41
C ALA A 126 6.21 7.58 8.82
N ALA A 127 6.86 6.44 8.64
CA ALA A 127 8.16 6.34 7.96
C ALA A 127 8.05 6.51 6.43
N GLY A 128 6.85 6.69 5.86
CA GLY A 128 6.61 6.91 4.43
C GLY A 128 6.56 5.64 3.60
N HIS A 129 6.39 4.47 4.23
CA HIS A 129 6.08 3.24 3.53
C HIS A 129 4.59 3.21 3.13
N GLN A 130 4.28 2.52 2.04
CA GLN A 130 2.91 2.30 1.61
C GLN A 130 2.30 1.13 2.39
N ILE A 131 1.09 1.34 2.92
CA ILE A 131 0.27 0.28 3.50
C ILE A 131 -0.76 -0.15 2.45
N ALA A 132 -0.98 -1.45 2.33
CA ALA A 132 -1.91 -2.06 1.38
C ALA A 132 -2.65 -3.23 2.04
N LEU A 133 -3.78 -3.62 1.45
CA LEU A 133 -4.66 -4.64 2.00
C LEU A 133 -4.21 -6.05 1.60
N HIS A 134 -4.22 -7.00 2.56
CA HIS A 134 -4.00 -8.40 2.26
C HIS A 134 -5.17 -9.29 2.71
N SER A 135 -5.35 -9.48 4.01
CA SER A 135 -6.45 -10.27 4.57
C SER A 135 -6.55 -10.04 6.08
N ALA A 136 -7.75 -10.19 6.65
CA ALA A 136 -7.90 -10.22 8.10
C ALA A 136 -7.51 -11.59 8.69
N SER A 137 -7.86 -12.69 8.04
CA SER A 137 -7.67 -14.04 8.56
C SER A 137 -6.52 -14.81 7.91
N HIS A 138 -6.29 -14.57 6.63
CA HIS A 138 -5.40 -15.33 5.75
C HIS A 138 -5.72 -16.83 5.65
N GLU A 139 -6.97 -17.23 6.00
CA GLU A 139 -7.44 -18.60 5.93
C GLU A 139 -8.12 -18.89 4.59
N TYR A 140 -7.44 -19.61 3.70
CA TYR A 140 -7.92 -19.86 2.32
C TYR A 140 -9.28 -20.53 2.25
N SER A 141 -9.60 -21.44 3.21
CA SER A 141 -10.89 -22.10 3.31
C SER A 141 -12.04 -21.13 3.57
N ASP A 142 -11.75 -20.04 4.24
CA ASP A 142 -12.74 -19.07 4.68
C ASP A 142 -12.87 -17.95 3.65
N ILE A 143 -11.76 -17.34 3.26
CA ILE A 143 -11.78 -16.17 2.35
C ILE A 143 -12.20 -16.55 0.93
N TYR A 144 -11.86 -17.75 0.46
CA TYR A 144 -12.16 -18.15 -0.93
C TYR A 144 -13.41 -18.99 -1.08
N GLN A 145 -14.19 -19.25 -0.04
CA GLN A 145 -15.45 -19.99 -0.17
C GLN A 145 -16.50 -19.24 -1.02
N SER A 146 -16.47 -17.92 -1.01
CA SER A 146 -17.32 -17.07 -1.87
C SER A 146 -16.72 -15.66 -2.01
N SER A 147 -17.19 -14.90 -3.00
CA SER A 147 -16.82 -13.49 -3.11
C SER A 147 -17.28 -12.68 -1.90
N ALA A 148 -18.46 -12.98 -1.34
CA ALA A 148 -18.97 -12.30 -0.15
C ALA A 148 -18.04 -12.52 1.06
N ALA A 149 -17.56 -13.76 1.27
CA ALA A 149 -16.64 -14.08 2.36
C ALA A 149 -15.30 -13.33 2.21
N TYR A 150 -14.77 -13.27 1.00
CA TYR A 150 -13.54 -12.51 0.72
C TYR A 150 -13.69 -11.03 1.08
N TRP A 151 -14.77 -10.38 0.63
CA TRP A 151 -14.97 -8.96 0.90
C TRP A 151 -15.32 -8.67 2.35
N GLN A 152 -15.98 -9.60 3.07
CA GLN A 152 -16.16 -9.50 4.52
C GLN A 152 -14.82 -9.56 5.27
N ASP A 153 -13.88 -10.40 4.83
CA ASP A 153 -12.54 -10.48 5.40
C ASP A 153 -11.76 -9.18 5.16
N ILE A 154 -11.86 -8.58 3.97
CA ILE A 154 -11.23 -7.27 3.67
C ILE A 154 -11.84 -6.15 4.53
N GLU A 155 -13.16 -6.10 4.70
CA GLU A 155 -13.78 -5.09 5.57
C GLU A 155 -13.40 -5.30 7.04
N LEU A 156 -13.29 -6.54 7.51
CA LEU A 156 -12.79 -6.85 8.85
C LEU A 156 -11.32 -6.43 9.01
N LEU A 157 -10.49 -6.61 7.98
CA LEU A 157 -9.12 -6.08 7.98
C LEU A 157 -9.13 -4.58 8.17
N LYS A 158 -9.89 -3.84 7.35
CA LYS A 158 -10.00 -2.38 7.43
C LYS A 158 -10.47 -1.91 8.80
N GLU A 159 -11.47 -2.58 9.40
CA GLU A 159 -11.94 -2.29 10.74
C GLU A 159 -10.80 -2.41 11.77
N ARG A 160 -10.07 -3.53 11.76
CA ARG A 160 -8.99 -3.82 12.72
C ARG A 160 -7.80 -2.89 12.61
N ILE A 161 -7.46 -2.43 11.40
CA ILE A 161 -6.32 -1.55 11.18
C ILE A 161 -6.69 -0.05 11.19
N SER A 162 -7.97 0.30 11.22
CA SER A 162 -8.44 1.70 11.21
C SER A 162 -7.87 2.59 12.34
N PRO A 163 -7.49 2.07 13.52
CA PRO A 163 -6.83 2.88 14.55
C PRO A 163 -5.41 3.33 14.17
N TYR A 164 -4.79 2.70 13.16
CA TYR A 164 -3.37 2.86 12.84
C TYR A 164 -3.14 3.53 11.48
N VAL A 165 -4.13 3.48 10.57
CA VAL A 165 -4.03 4.05 9.22
C VAL A 165 -5.40 4.47 8.69
N ASN A 166 -5.43 5.50 7.83
CA ASN A 166 -6.66 5.88 7.14
C ASN A 166 -7.01 4.83 6.08
N THR A 167 -7.93 3.94 6.40
CA THR A 167 -8.32 2.82 5.53
C THR A 167 -9.07 3.23 4.27
N THR A 168 -9.66 4.44 4.23
CA THR A 168 -10.32 4.97 3.02
C THR A 168 -9.31 5.39 1.93
N ALA A 169 -8.05 5.59 2.31
CA ALA A 169 -6.96 5.92 1.40
C ALA A 169 -6.19 4.67 0.89
N LEU A 170 -6.60 3.46 1.30
CA LEU A 170 -5.96 2.22 0.87
C LEU A 170 -6.60 1.71 -0.42
N HIS A 171 -5.97 1.96 -1.56
CA HIS A 171 -6.45 1.59 -2.88
C HIS A 171 -5.76 0.37 -3.48
N TYR A 172 -4.79 -0.23 -2.78
CA TYR A 172 -4.04 -1.38 -3.26
C TYR A 172 -4.31 -2.61 -2.40
N LEU A 173 -4.43 -3.77 -3.06
CA LEU A 173 -4.53 -5.06 -2.39
C LEU A 173 -3.67 -6.12 -3.08
N ARG A 174 -3.33 -7.17 -2.33
CA ARG A 174 -2.79 -8.41 -2.88
C ARG A 174 -3.65 -9.57 -2.39
N PHE A 175 -4.08 -10.41 -3.33
CA PHE A 175 -4.82 -11.62 -2.98
C PHE A 175 -3.89 -12.63 -2.30
N PRO A 176 -4.26 -13.24 -1.16
CA PRO A 176 -3.50 -14.35 -0.59
C PRO A 176 -3.19 -15.45 -1.61
N GLY A 177 -1.89 -15.71 -1.82
CA GLY A 177 -1.40 -16.62 -2.86
C GLY A 177 -1.42 -16.08 -4.29
N GLY A 178 -1.72 -14.79 -4.49
CA GLY A 178 -1.72 -14.12 -5.79
C GLY A 178 -3.02 -14.26 -6.58
N SER A 179 -3.19 -13.43 -7.61
CA SER A 179 -4.41 -13.35 -8.43
C SER A 179 -4.60 -14.55 -9.36
N THR A 180 -3.59 -15.38 -9.50
CA THR A 180 -3.59 -16.59 -10.36
C THR A 180 -3.56 -17.89 -9.57
N ASN A 181 -3.68 -17.83 -8.22
CA ASN A 181 -3.63 -19.02 -7.39
C ASN A 181 -4.77 -20.00 -7.74
N THR A 182 -4.45 -21.29 -7.74
CA THR A 182 -5.42 -22.37 -7.99
C THR A 182 -5.95 -23.02 -6.71
N VAL A 183 -5.35 -22.72 -5.55
CA VAL A 183 -5.81 -23.24 -4.26
C VAL A 183 -7.20 -22.73 -3.93
N SER A 184 -7.52 -21.49 -4.31
CA SER A 184 -8.85 -20.90 -4.20
C SER A 184 -9.96 -21.72 -4.91
N HIS A 185 -9.61 -22.44 -5.99
CA HIS A 185 -10.57 -23.27 -6.73
C HIS A 185 -11.18 -24.39 -5.89
N LYS A 186 -10.43 -24.88 -4.91
CA LYS A 186 -10.90 -25.91 -3.97
C LYS A 186 -12.10 -25.45 -3.14
N TYR A 187 -12.21 -24.16 -2.90
CA TYR A 187 -13.20 -23.56 -2.01
C TYR A 187 -14.31 -22.83 -2.77
N GLY A 188 -13.96 -21.97 -3.72
CA GLY A 188 -14.92 -21.11 -4.46
C GLY A 188 -15.12 -21.47 -5.94
N GLY A 189 -14.52 -22.58 -6.38
CA GLY A 189 -14.54 -23.02 -7.78
C GLY A 189 -13.58 -22.23 -8.68
N SER A 190 -13.36 -22.73 -9.90
CA SER A 190 -12.36 -22.19 -10.84
C SER A 190 -12.60 -20.73 -11.28
N GLY A 191 -13.82 -20.21 -11.10
CA GLY A 191 -14.16 -18.82 -11.45
C GLY A 191 -13.98 -17.80 -10.32
N ILE A 192 -13.59 -18.22 -9.11
CA ILE A 192 -13.55 -17.32 -7.93
C ILE A 192 -12.61 -16.14 -8.16
N MET A 193 -11.39 -16.36 -8.61
CA MET A 193 -10.40 -15.29 -8.79
C MET A 193 -10.80 -14.33 -9.91
N LYS A 194 -11.43 -14.82 -11.00
CA LYS A 194 -11.96 -13.93 -12.04
C LYS A 194 -13.02 -12.97 -11.49
N ARG A 195 -13.95 -13.48 -10.64
CA ARG A 195 -14.99 -12.65 -10.00
C ARG A 195 -14.38 -11.64 -9.04
N LEU A 196 -13.42 -12.06 -8.19
CA LEU A 196 -12.80 -11.19 -7.21
C LEU A 196 -12.01 -10.05 -7.87
N LYS A 197 -11.29 -10.34 -8.97
CA LYS A 197 -10.57 -9.29 -9.72
C LYS A 197 -11.53 -8.25 -10.30
N ALA A 198 -12.61 -8.66 -10.97
CA ALA A 198 -13.61 -7.73 -11.47
C ALA A 198 -14.24 -6.88 -10.35
N GLN A 199 -14.55 -7.52 -9.22
CA GLN A 199 -15.10 -6.81 -8.06
C GLN A 199 -14.10 -5.90 -7.35
N ALA A 200 -12.81 -6.15 -7.42
CA ALA A 200 -11.79 -5.22 -6.94
C ALA A 200 -11.80 -3.93 -7.78
N GLU A 201 -11.82 -4.06 -9.10
CA GLU A 201 -11.92 -2.93 -10.03
C GLU A 201 -13.20 -2.10 -9.80
N GLU A 202 -14.36 -2.77 -9.64
CA GLU A 202 -15.64 -2.12 -9.32
C GLU A 202 -15.59 -1.32 -8.00
N ARG A 203 -14.72 -1.71 -7.06
CA ARG A 203 -14.51 -1.04 -5.76
C ARG A 203 -13.41 0.03 -5.80
N GLY A 204 -12.81 0.28 -6.96
CA GLY A 204 -11.67 1.19 -7.09
C GLY A 204 -10.41 0.69 -6.38
N LEU A 205 -10.26 -0.64 -6.26
CA LEU A 205 -9.09 -1.29 -5.68
C LEU A 205 -8.21 -1.88 -6.78
N HIS A 206 -6.93 -1.54 -6.74
CA HIS A 206 -5.91 -2.08 -7.63
C HIS A 206 -5.27 -3.32 -6.99
N TRP A 207 -5.39 -4.47 -7.65
CA TRP A 207 -4.69 -5.66 -7.20
C TRP A 207 -3.33 -5.77 -7.88
N ILE A 208 -2.32 -6.23 -7.15
CA ILE A 208 -0.95 -6.37 -7.63
C ILE A 208 -0.35 -7.69 -7.19
N ASP A 209 0.19 -8.44 -8.13
CA ASP A 209 1.00 -9.63 -7.88
C ASP A 209 2.49 -9.25 -7.80
N TRP A 210 3.36 -10.21 -8.03
CA TRP A 210 4.81 -10.06 -8.08
C TRP A 210 5.37 -10.74 -9.33
N ASN A 211 6.54 -10.33 -9.73
CA ASN A 211 7.30 -10.95 -10.81
C ASN A 211 8.71 -11.39 -10.40
N VAL A 212 9.09 -11.12 -9.14
CA VAL A 212 10.33 -11.57 -8.50
C VAL A 212 9.97 -12.20 -7.16
N CYS A 213 10.31 -13.47 -6.94
CA CYS A 213 9.99 -14.19 -5.70
C CYS A 213 11.27 -14.49 -4.91
N ALA A 214 11.31 -14.01 -3.67
CA ALA A 214 12.40 -14.32 -2.74
C ALA A 214 12.38 -15.76 -2.23
N GLU A 215 11.23 -16.44 -2.30
CA GLU A 215 10.94 -17.76 -1.72
C GLU A 215 11.21 -17.84 -0.20
N ASP A 216 11.24 -16.71 0.48
CA ASP A 216 11.69 -16.52 1.87
C ASP A 216 10.78 -17.15 2.94
N ALA A 217 9.50 -17.38 2.60
CA ALA A 217 8.51 -18.02 3.47
C ALA A 217 8.20 -19.47 3.09
N THR A 218 9.04 -20.09 2.27
CA THR A 218 8.84 -21.49 1.83
C THR A 218 9.28 -22.51 2.87
N ALA A 219 8.78 -23.75 2.74
CA ALA A 219 9.15 -24.88 3.61
C ALA A 219 10.64 -25.25 3.55
N SER A 220 11.38 -24.79 2.54
CA SER A 220 12.82 -24.99 2.41
C SER A 220 13.64 -24.14 3.38
N HIS A 221 13.03 -23.15 4.02
CA HIS A 221 13.66 -22.22 4.98
C HIS A 221 14.98 -21.64 4.44
N PRO A 222 14.99 -20.91 3.34
CA PRO A 222 16.20 -20.41 2.71
C PRO A 222 16.97 -19.46 3.63
N ASN A 223 18.30 -19.52 3.58
CA ASN A 223 19.14 -18.53 4.25
C ASN A 223 19.23 -17.22 3.42
N ALA A 224 19.80 -16.16 4.02
CA ALA A 224 19.90 -14.84 3.39
C ALA A 224 20.57 -14.90 1.98
N ALA A 225 21.62 -15.70 1.81
CA ALA A 225 22.29 -15.83 0.53
C ALA A 225 21.43 -16.56 -0.53
N GLN A 226 20.59 -17.50 -0.11
CA GLN A 226 19.64 -18.17 -1.01
C GLN A 226 18.52 -17.22 -1.44
N ILE A 227 17.98 -16.44 -0.51
CA ILE A 227 16.97 -15.38 -0.77
C ILE A 227 17.52 -14.42 -1.85
N LEU A 228 18.72 -13.89 -1.67
CA LEU A 228 19.34 -13.00 -2.65
C LEU A 228 19.54 -13.67 -4.02
N ARG A 229 19.96 -14.95 -4.04
CA ARG A 229 20.10 -15.70 -5.33
C ARG A 229 18.76 -15.85 -6.05
N ASN A 230 17.68 -16.16 -5.32
CA ASN A 230 16.33 -16.29 -5.90
C ASN A 230 15.89 -14.97 -6.54
N ILE A 231 16.08 -13.87 -5.81
CA ILE A 231 15.76 -12.52 -6.31
C ILE A 231 16.56 -12.20 -7.58
N ARG A 232 17.87 -12.44 -7.57
CA ARG A 232 18.75 -12.19 -8.74
C ARG A 232 18.33 -13.00 -9.95
N ARG A 233 17.98 -14.28 -9.75
CA ARG A 233 17.49 -15.16 -10.82
C ARG A 233 16.22 -14.61 -11.46
N ASP A 234 15.25 -14.21 -10.64
CA ASP A 234 13.95 -13.78 -11.13
C ASP A 234 13.96 -12.35 -11.68
N ALA A 235 14.87 -11.50 -11.21
CA ALA A 235 15.01 -10.12 -11.67
C ALA A 235 15.82 -9.99 -12.98
N ASP A 236 16.49 -11.04 -13.41
CA ASP A 236 17.34 -11.01 -14.61
C ASP A 236 16.53 -10.61 -15.86
N GLY A 237 17.05 -9.64 -16.61
CA GLY A 237 16.43 -9.11 -17.83
C GLY A 237 15.14 -8.31 -17.63
N ARG A 238 14.80 -7.88 -16.40
CA ARG A 238 13.60 -7.07 -16.13
C ARG A 238 13.98 -5.62 -15.87
N ASP A 239 13.17 -4.71 -16.38
CA ASP A 239 13.27 -3.27 -16.08
C ASP A 239 12.36 -2.88 -14.89
N THR A 240 11.30 -3.63 -14.65
CA THR A 240 10.41 -3.43 -13.52
C THR A 240 10.30 -4.70 -12.67
N CYS A 241 10.64 -4.57 -11.38
CA CYS A 241 10.59 -5.65 -10.40
C CYS A 241 9.60 -5.32 -9.28
N VAL A 242 8.62 -6.20 -9.07
CA VAL A 242 7.80 -6.25 -7.85
C VAL A 242 8.24 -7.49 -7.08
N VAL A 243 8.95 -7.27 -5.98
CA VAL A 243 9.60 -8.35 -5.21
C VAL A 243 8.70 -8.80 -4.09
N LEU A 244 8.32 -10.09 -4.09
CA LEU A 244 7.62 -10.72 -2.98
C LEU A 244 8.60 -11.11 -1.88
N LEU A 245 8.41 -10.53 -0.72
CA LEU A 245 9.05 -10.81 0.56
C LEU A 245 7.96 -10.94 1.63
N HIS A 246 8.34 -11.42 2.82
CA HIS A 246 7.44 -11.50 3.96
C HIS A 246 8.12 -10.94 5.22
N ASP A 247 7.33 -10.30 6.09
CA ASP A 247 7.79 -9.83 7.41
C ASP A 247 7.10 -10.58 8.56
N THR A 248 6.84 -11.88 8.34
CA THR A 248 6.28 -12.79 9.35
C THR A 248 7.27 -13.12 10.47
N LYS A 249 6.78 -13.71 11.56
CA LYS A 249 7.65 -14.16 12.66
C LYS A 249 8.72 -15.18 12.24
N ALA A 250 8.57 -15.84 11.09
CA ALA A 250 9.45 -16.90 10.60
C ALA A 250 10.55 -16.37 9.66
N THR A 251 10.42 -15.15 9.11
CA THR A 251 11.26 -14.63 8.03
C THR A 251 12.45 -13.78 8.52
N GLY A 252 13.08 -14.17 9.62
CA GLY A 252 14.29 -13.48 10.12
C GLY A 252 15.51 -13.53 9.16
N GLN A 253 15.52 -14.45 8.19
CA GLN A 253 16.56 -14.47 7.15
C GLN A 253 16.33 -13.38 6.09
N THR A 254 15.09 -12.97 5.87
CA THR A 254 14.72 -11.83 5.02
C THR A 254 15.37 -10.55 5.52
N VAL A 255 15.25 -10.28 6.85
CA VAL A 255 15.92 -9.13 7.48
C VAL A 255 17.43 -9.13 7.20
N LYS A 256 18.08 -10.29 7.33
CA LYS A 256 19.53 -10.42 7.09
C LYS A 256 19.90 -10.24 5.62
N ALA A 257 18.99 -10.56 4.70
CA ALA A 257 19.21 -10.43 3.26
C ALA A 257 18.97 -9.00 2.76
N LEU A 258 18.14 -8.20 3.44
CA LEU A 258 17.71 -6.88 2.96
C LEU A 258 18.86 -5.94 2.57
N PRO A 259 19.93 -5.76 3.38
CA PRO A 259 21.03 -4.89 2.99
C PRO A 259 21.67 -5.28 1.66
N ASP A 260 21.90 -6.59 1.45
CA ASP A 260 22.50 -7.10 0.22
C ASP A 260 21.55 -7.04 -0.98
N ILE A 261 20.24 -7.25 -0.75
CA ILE A 261 19.19 -7.08 -1.77
C ILE A 261 19.17 -5.63 -2.25
N ILE A 262 19.13 -4.67 -1.32
CA ILE A 262 19.09 -3.24 -1.63
C ILE A 262 20.36 -2.80 -2.36
N ALA A 263 21.53 -3.22 -1.87
CA ALA A 263 22.82 -2.93 -2.52
C ALA A 263 22.83 -3.44 -3.95
N TRP A 264 22.43 -4.70 -4.16
CA TRP A 264 22.41 -5.31 -5.49
C TRP A 264 21.48 -4.58 -6.46
N PHE A 265 20.25 -4.25 -6.08
CA PHE A 265 19.35 -3.50 -6.97
C PHE A 265 19.92 -2.13 -7.34
N ARG A 266 20.57 -1.43 -6.39
CA ARG A 266 21.26 -0.16 -6.67
C ARG A 266 22.40 -0.32 -7.66
N GLU A 267 23.23 -1.35 -7.49
CA GLU A 267 24.32 -1.68 -8.42
C GLU A 267 23.82 -1.99 -9.83
N GLN A 268 22.59 -2.55 -9.95
CA GLN A 268 21.95 -2.81 -11.24
C GLN A 268 21.23 -1.59 -11.82
N GLY A 269 21.27 -0.42 -11.17
CA GLY A 269 20.69 0.81 -11.65
C GLY A 269 19.18 0.94 -11.41
N TYR A 270 18.59 0.17 -10.48
CA TYR A 270 17.17 0.30 -10.16
C TYR A 270 16.91 1.45 -9.21
N THR A 271 15.81 2.16 -9.46
CA THR A 271 15.20 3.13 -8.55
C THR A 271 14.13 2.44 -7.70
N PHE A 272 14.20 2.65 -6.38
CA PHE A 272 13.22 2.10 -5.44
C PHE A 272 11.97 2.96 -5.39
N CYS A 273 10.81 2.32 -5.45
CA CYS A 273 9.51 2.97 -5.34
C CYS A 273 8.52 2.11 -4.55
N THR A 274 7.43 2.71 -4.11
CA THR A 274 6.24 1.97 -3.65
C THR A 274 5.41 1.52 -4.86
N VAL A 275 4.47 0.61 -4.65
CA VAL A 275 3.56 0.15 -5.71
C VAL A 275 2.73 1.29 -6.28
N SER A 276 2.26 2.24 -5.45
CA SER A 276 1.51 3.40 -5.93
C SER A 276 2.38 4.31 -6.81
N GLN A 277 3.61 4.61 -6.37
CA GLN A 277 4.52 5.43 -7.16
C GLN A 277 4.86 4.79 -8.52
N MET A 278 5.06 3.48 -8.55
CA MET A 278 5.29 2.76 -9.81
C MET A 278 4.11 2.90 -10.77
N ASN A 279 2.88 2.75 -10.29
CA ASN A 279 1.67 2.91 -11.11
C ASN A 279 1.50 4.33 -11.65
N ASP A 280 1.78 5.35 -10.84
CA ASP A 280 1.68 6.75 -11.23
C ASP A 280 2.68 7.13 -12.33
N LEU A 281 3.81 6.43 -12.40
CA LEU A 281 4.88 6.67 -13.38
C LEU A 281 4.67 5.91 -14.70
N GLN A 282 3.81 4.87 -14.70
CA GLN A 282 3.50 4.07 -15.89
C GLN A 282 2.23 4.56 -16.63
N ASN A 283 1.46 5.49 -16.04
CA ASN A 283 0.24 6.08 -16.59
C ASN A 283 0.46 7.53 -17.03
#